data_9cc188732017c5c303ebb4c9fd45f2bf
#
_entry.id   9cc188732017c5c303ebb4c9fd45f2bf
#
_cell.length_a   1.000
_cell.length_b   1.000
_cell.length_c   1.000
_cell.angle_alpha   90.00
_cell.angle_beta   90.00
_cell.angle_gamma   90.00
#
_symmetry.space_group_name_H-M   'P 1'
#
loop_
_entity.id
_entity.type
_entity.pdbx_description
1 polymer ?
#
loop_
_entity_poly.entity_id
_entity_poly.type
_entity_poly.pdbx_seq_one_letter_code
_entity_poly.pdbx_strand_id
1 'polypeptide(L)'
;DHDARSFDVVSIRYDGTWEPLTYAPGQWSMSRAGNGCVVTGRGMDDATVQMQHCMNIATTDENGTDVASMVVAPIENHAETPGFTPNVHFTRLGERELYTAIVLPSSDSEYAHEAILPVLMKPYGGPGFQQVIESQSFYWDAQWWADQGYIVVTTDGRGTTGRGPQWDRAIYETMKSVTLEDQIDAVRALPEALEALAGENAAANVPQPDLSRVAMIGWSYGGFLSALAVLEAPETFAAACAGAPPTDWTLYDTHYTERYLGLDSAVYERNSIIADAPQLDRPLMLIH
;
A
#
# COMPACT_ATOMS: atom_id res chain seq x y z
N ASP A 1 9.82 -1.80 18.34
CA ASP A 1 9.24 -2.51 17.21
C ASP A 1 9.10 -1.51 16.06
N HIS A 2 9.62 -1.87 14.88
CA HIS A 2 9.51 -1.03 13.70
C HIS A 2 8.11 -1.21 13.08
N ASP A 3 7.44 -0.10 12.79
CA ASP A 3 6.17 -0.15 12.06
C ASP A 3 6.46 -0.35 10.56
N ALA A 4 5.98 -1.44 9.98
CA ALA A 4 6.21 -1.74 8.57
C ALA A 4 5.56 -0.72 7.61
N ARG A 5 4.68 0.15 8.10
CA ARG A 5 4.05 1.22 7.32
C ARG A 5 4.91 2.48 7.19
N SER A 6 5.96 2.61 8.01
CA SER A 6 6.88 3.75 8.00
C SER A 6 8.27 3.34 7.53
N PHE A 7 8.94 4.24 6.82
CA PHE A 7 10.32 4.09 6.39
C PHE A 7 11.15 5.24 6.95
N ASP A 8 12.22 4.91 7.67
CA ASP A 8 13.12 5.87 8.28
C ASP A 8 14.48 5.90 7.62
N VAL A 9 15.11 7.05 7.66
CA VAL A 9 16.53 7.18 7.33
C VAL A 9 17.36 6.90 8.57
N VAL A 10 18.29 5.97 8.47
CA VAL A 10 19.20 5.61 9.55
C VAL A 10 20.65 5.75 9.13
N SER A 11 21.51 6.10 10.06
CA SER A 11 22.96 6.07 9.92
C SER A 11 23.48 4.77 10.53
N ILE A 12 24.22 3.97 9.75
CA ILE A 12 24.82 2.73 10.20
C ILE A 12 26.33 2.85 10.14
N ARG A 13 27.01 2.57 11.25
CA ARG A 13 28.49 2.52 11.33
C ARG A 13 29.02 1.14 10.95
N TYR A 14 30.29 1.06 10.60
CA TYR A 14 30.93 -0.20 10.21
C TYR A 14 31.01 -1.24 11.35
N ASP A 15 30.86 -0.82 12.60
CA ASP A 15 30.77 -1.71 13.76
C ASP A 15 29.36 -2.28 14.00
N GLY A 16 28.39 -1.89 13.13
CA GLY A 16 26.99 -2.33 13.21
C GLY A 16 26.11 -1.47 14.12
N THR A 17 26.67 -0.47 14.80
CA THR A 17 25.84 0.49 15.55
C THR A 17 25.09 1.40 14.59
N TRP A 18 23.86 1.76 14.94
CA TRP A 18 23.02 2.61 14.11
C TRP A 18 22.27 3.65 14.94
N GLU A 19 21.89 4.72 14.27
CA GLU A 19 21.07 5.79 14.84
C GLU A 19 20.05 6.29 13.81
N PRO A 20 18.80 6.58 14.21
CA PRO A 20 17.82 7.17 13.31
C PRO A 20 18.21 8.61 12.99
N LEU A 21 17.95 9.04 11.74
CA LEU A 21 18.09 10.41 11.28
C LEU A 21 16.74 11.09 11.07
N THR A 22 15.66 10.30 11.02
CA THR A 22 14.27 10.76 10.97
C THR A 22 13.47 10.13 12.12
N TYR A 23 12.47 10.84 12.61
CA TYR A 23 11.76 10.46 13.84
C TYR A 23 10.23 10.57 13.72
N ALA A 24 9.74 11.29 12.71
CA ALA A 24 8.30 11.41 12.49
C ALA A 24 7.80 10.21 11.69
N PRO A 25 6.64 9.63 12.04
CA PRO A 25 6.02 8.59 11.22
C PRO A 25 5.85 9.04 9.77
N GLY A 26 6.13 8.17 8.81
CA GLY A 26 6.01 8.51 7.40
C GLY A 26 6.99 7.77 6.50
N GLN A 27 7.05 8.23 5.26
CA GLN A 27 7.93 7.69 4.22
C GLN A 27 9.12 8.64 4.03
N TRP A 28 10.24 8.31 4.64
CA TRP A 28 11.44 9.13 4.60
C TRP A 28 12.51 8.54 3.69
N SER A 29 13.20 9.39 2.97
CA SER A 29 14.34 9.04 2.12
C SER A 29 15.42 10.10 2.18
N MET A 30 16.65 9.74 1.81
CA MET A 30 17.77 10.66 1.78
C MET A 30 18.59 10.48 0.52
N SER A 31 18.91 11.61 -0.11
CA SER A 31 19.90 11.69 -1.18
C SER A 31 21.14 12.41 -0.65
N ARG A 32 22.33 11.83 -0.84
CA ARG A 32 23.59 12.39 -0.36
C ARG A 32 24.55 12.68 -1.50
N ALA A 33 25.19 13.84 -1.42
CA ALA A 33 26.29 14.22 -2.33
C ALA A 33 27.35 15.03 -1.58
N GLY A 34 28.60 14.59 -1.64
CA GLY A 34 29.71 15.25 -0.92
C GLY A 34 29.42 15.35 0.58
N ASN A 35 29.47 16.56 1.10
CA ASN A 35 29.27 16.88 2.52
C ASN A 35 27.79 17.21 2.84
N GLY A 36 26.90 17.18 1.84
CA GLY A 36 25.50 17.53 1.99
C GLY A 36 24.56 16.36 1.74
N CYS A 37 23.35 16.50 2.25
CA CYS A 37 22.25 15.60 1.98
C CYS A 37 20.95 16.40 1.85
N VAL A 38 19.98 15.80 1.16
CA VAL A 38 18.59 16.23 1.17
C VAL A 38 17.77 15.08 1.74
N VAL A 39 17.03 15.35 2.81
CA VAL A 39 16.06 14.44 3.37
C VAL A 39 14.68 14.86 2.89
N THR A 40 13.92 13.91 2.38
CA THR A 40 12.54 14.12 1.93
C THR A 40 11.62 13.14 2.62
N GLY A 41 10.42 13.56 2.95
CA GLY A 41 9.45 12.67 3.58
C GLY A 41 8.04 13.22 3.56
N ARG A 42 7.09 12.31 3.84
CA ARG A 42 5.68 12.64 4.01
C ARG A 42 5.03 11.64 4.94
N GLY A 43 4.32 12.14 5.93
CA GLY A 43 3.44 11.37 6.82
C GLY A 43 1.97 11.50 6.44
N MET A 44 1.09 11.04 7.33
CA MET A 44 -0.37 11.14 7.15
C MET A 44 -0.89 12.58 7.34
N ASP A 45 -0.18 13.40 8.10
CA ASP A 45 -0.55 14.80 8.37
C ASP A 45 0.02 15.78 7.33
N ASP A 46 0.86 15.28 6.40
CA ASP A 46 1.57 16.10 5.45
C ASP A 46 0.89 16.11 4.07
N ALA A 47 0.21 17.19 3.74
CA ALA A 47 -0.38 17.39 2.41
C ALA A 47 0.68 17.54 1.31
N THR A 48 1.88 18.04 1.65
CA THR A 48 3.02 18.16 0.72
C THR A 48 4.24 17.43 1.23
N VAL A 49 5.17 17.08 0.33
CA VAL A 49 6.46 16.49 0.72
C VAL A 49 7.24 17.50 1.55
N GLN A 50 7.68 17.10 2.73
CA GLN A 50 8.65 17.82 3.52
C GLN A 50 10.05 17.60 2.95
N MET A 51 10.83 18.65 2.82
CA MET A 51 12.22 18.60 2.31
C MET A 51 13.15 19.39 3.22
N GLN A 52 14.27 18.79 3.56
CA GLN A 52 15.29 19.42 4.39
C GLN A 52 16.67 19.23 3.75
N HIS A 53 17.42 20.31 3.64
CA HIS A 53 18.83 20.26 3.28
C HIS A 53 19.66 20.10 4.56
N CYS A 54 20.57 19.14 4.56
CA CYS A 54 21.50 18.89 5.65
C CYS A 54 22.92 19.04 5.13
N MET A 55 23.78 19.74 5.85
CA MET A 55 25.17 19.92 5.51
C MET A 55 26.06 19.71 6.73
N ASN A 56 27.08 18.89 6.61
CA ASN A 56 28.13 18.78 7.60
C ASN A 56 29.11 19.95 7.42
N ILE A 57 29.22 20.80 8.42
CA ILE A 57 30.21 21.89 8.47
C ILE A 57 31.20 21.57 9.56
N ALA A 58 32.48 21.79 9.26
CA ALA A 58 33.50 21.81 10.28
C ALA A 58 33.41 23.17 11.03
N THR A 59 33.17 23.10 12.32
CA THR A 59 33.22 24.26 13.22
C THR A 59 34.30 24.02 14.25
N THR A 60 34.95 25.07 14.71
CA THR A 60 35.92 24.97 15.81
C THR A 60 35.19 25.39 17.09
N ASP A 61 35.22 24.55 18.12
CA ASP A 61 34.65 24.87 19.41
C ASP A 61 35.44 25.95 20.17
N GLU A 62 34.96 26.37 21.33
CA GLU A 62 35.60 27.37 22.17
C GLU A 62 36.97 26.95 22.70
N ASN A 63 37.32 25.66 22.62
CA ASN A 63 38.59 25.10 23.02
C ASN A 63 39.58 24.92 21.82
N GLY A 64 39.19 25.36 20.62
CA GLY A 64 39.98 25.22 19.41
C GLY A 64 39.94 23.82 18.78
N THR A 65 38.99 22.97 19.16
CA THR A 65 38.82 21.63 18.60
C THR A 65 37.85 21.66 17.39
N ASP A 66 38.24 21.03 16.28
CA ASP A 66 37.35 20.89 15.13
C ASP A 66 36.19 19.93 15.46
N VAL A 67 35.01 20.46 15.41
CA VAL A 67 33.74 19.71 15.65
C VAL A 67 32.95 19.69 14.35
N ALA A 68 32.52 18.51 13.93
CA ALA A 68 31.58 18.39 12.84
C ALA A 68 30.15 18.71 13.35
N SER A 69 29.54 19.74 12.82
CA SER A 69 28.16 20.12 13.11
C SER A 69 27.29 19.89 11.88
N MET A 70 26.13 19.34 12.07
CA MET A 70 25.14 19.21 11.00
C MET A 70 24.19 20.42 11.05
N VAL A 71 24.19 21.20 9.99
CA VAL A 71 23.20 22.27 9.77
C VAL A 71 22.05 21.71 8.97
N VAL A 72 20.84 21.88 9.47
CA VAL A 72 19.59 21.48 8.82
C VAL A 72 18.79 22.73 8.50
N ALA A 73 18.34 22.86 7.26
CA ALA A 73 17.49 23.95 6.82
C ALA A 73 16.32 23.39 5.94
N PRO A 74 15.10 23.90 6.12
CA PRO A 74 13.99 23.51 5.28
C PRO A 74 14.19 23.99 3.84
N ILE A 75 13.74 23.19 2.89
CA ILE A 75 13.57 23.56 1.49
C ILE A 75 12.10 23.87 1.29
N GLU A 76 11.80 25.09 0.80
CA GLU A 76 10.43 25.52 0.56
C GLU A 76 9.77 24.65 -0.54
N ASN A 77 8.53 24.23 -0.28
CA ASN A 77 7.72 23.48 -1.23
C ASN A 77 6.55 24.34 -1.73
N HIS A 78 6.48 24.52 -3.04
CA HIS A 78 5.43 25.31 -3.71
C HIS A 78 4.38 24.42 -4.40
N ALA A 79 4.36 23.11 -4.14
CA ALA A 79 3.34 22.22 -4.70
C ALA A 79 1.96 22.56 -4.12
N GLU A 80 0.95 22.55 -4.97
CA GLU A 80 -0.44 22.66 -4.55
C GLU A 80 -0.87 21.41 -3.77
N THR A 81 -1.74 21.61 -2.79
CA THR A 81 -2.34 20.54 -2.01
C THR A 81 -3.72 20.17 -2.58
N PRO A 82 -4.21 18.93 -2.38
CA PRO A 82 -5.53 18.54 -2.84
C PRO A 82 -6.69 19.26 -2.12
N GLY A 83 -6.40 19.99 -1.02
CA GLY A 83 -7.40 20.72 -0.25
C GLY A 83 -8.28 19.86 0.66
N PHE A 84 -7.98 18.58 0.80
CA PHE A 84 -8.65 17.64 1.71
C PHE A 84 -7.65 16.72 2.37
N THR A 85 -8.05 16.12 3.50
CA THR A 85 -7.31 15.06 4.18
C THR A 85 -8.12 13.76 4.05
N PRO A 86 -7.52 12.65 3.57
CA PRO A 86 -8.25 11.40 3.43
C PRO A 86 -8.63 10.81 4.80
N ASN A 87 -9.83 10.25 4.88
CA ASN A 87 -10.38 9.59 6.07
C ASN A 87 -9.92 8.14 6.12
N VAL A 88 -8.64 7.93 6.49
CA VAL A 88 -7.95 6.64 6.47
C VAL A 88 -7.87 6.04 7.86
N HIS A 89 -8.20 4.76 7.96
CA HIS A 89 -8.07 3.95 9.17
C HIS A 89 -7.18 2.75 8.88
N PHE A 90 -6.10 2.62 9.63
CA PHE A 90 -5.20 1.47 9.52
C PHE A 90 -5.61 0.37 10.49
N THR A 91 -5.61 -0.85 10.00
CA THR A 91 -5.90 -2.04 10.80
C THR A 91 -5.12 -3.26 10.29
N ARG A 92 -5.28 -4.37 10.97
CA ARG A 92 -4.76 -5.68 10.55
C ARG A 92 -5.91 -6.66 10.47
N LEU A 93 -6.08 -7.31 9.32
CA LEU A 93 -7.20 -8.18 9.04
C LEU A 93 -6.85 -9.66 9.14
N GLY A 94 -7.76 -10.42 9.73
CA GLY A 94 -7.71 -11.87 9.78
C GLY A 94 -6.53 -12.46 10.55
N GLU A 95 -6.43 -13.79 10.54
CA GLU A 95 -5.39 -14.52 11.29
C GLU A 95 -3.96 -14.22 10.82
N ARG A 96 -3.79 -13.77 9.57
CA ARG A 96 -2.48 -13.40 9.02
C ARG A 96 -2.09 -11.97 9.36
N GLU A 97 -2.95 -11.23 10.08
CA GLU A 97 -2.72 -9.82 10.41
C GLU A 97 -2.33 -9.00 9.17
N LEU A 98 -3.15 -9.09 8.12
CA LEU A 98 -2.91 -8.41 6.86
C LEU A 98 -2.96 -6.88 7.06
N TYR A 99 -1.86 -6.19 6.83
CA TYR A 99 -1.84 -4.73 6.91
C TYR A 99 -2.84 -4.15 5.92
N THR A 100 -3.76 -3.33 6.44
CA THR A 100 -4.89 -2.82 5.67
C THR A 100 -5.13 -1.34 5.98
N ALA A 101 -5.40 -0.59 4.92
CA ALA A 101 -5.93 0.77 4.99
C ALA A 101 -7.39 0.75 4.53
N ILE A 102 -8.29 1.25 5.37
CA ILE A 102 -9.70 1.43 5.09
C ILE A 102 -9.96 2.92 4.93
N VAL A 103 -10.50 3.34 3.80
CA VAL A 103 -10.88 4.73 3.54
C VAL A 103 -12.40 4.82 3.50
N LEU A 104 -12.95 5.65 4.37
CA LEU A 104 -14.37 5.89 4.50
C LEU A 104 -14.76 7.23 3.86
N PRO A 105 -16.04 7.42 3.49
CA PRO A 105 -16.51 8.72 3.01
C PRO A 105 -16.10 9.86 3.94
N SER A 106 -15.73 10.99 3.37
CA SER A 106 -15.47 12.21 4.13
C SER A 106 -16.75 12.75 4.76
N SER A 107 -16.63 13.59 5.78
CA SER A 107 -17.79 14.23 6.43
C SER A 107 -18.67 15.07 5.48
N ASP A 108 -18.09 15.52 4.39
CA ASP A 108 -18.75 16.37 3.40
C ASP A 108 -19.37 15.56 2.25
N SER A 109 -19.14 14.26 2.19
CA SER A 109 -19.75 13.38 1.22
C SER A 109 -21.25 13.18 1.47
N GLU A 110 -22.03 13.06 0.42
CA GLU A 110 -23.46 12.67 0.51
C GLU A 110 -23.66 11.29 1.14
N TYR A 111 -22.63 10.44 1.13
CA TYR A 111 -22.60 9.10 1.69
C TYR A 111 -22.07 9.03 3.14
N ALA A 112 -21.72 10.17 3.75
CA ALA A 112 -21.12 10.23 5.09
C ALA A 112 -21.97 9.58 6.20
N HIS A 113 -23.27 9.46 5.98
CA HIS A 113 -24.22 8.96 6.97
C HIS A 113 -24.92 7.65 6.55
N GLU A 114 -24.52 7.04 5.45
CA GLU A 114 -25.05 5.76 5.03
C GLU A 114 -24.64 4.66 6.01
N ALA A 115 -25.59 3.82 6.39
CA ALA A 115 -25.36 2.75 7.35
C ALA A 115 -24.70 1.51 6.73
N ILE A 116 -24.85 1.32 5.42
CA ILE A 116 -24.34 0.15 4.68
C ILE A 116 -23.82 0.62 3.33
N LEU A 117 -22.55 0.31 3.02
CA LEU A 117 -21.92 0.68 1.76
C LEU A 117 -21.30 -0.53 1.05
N PRO A 118 -21.27 -0.53 -0.30
CA PRO A 118 -20.49 -1.51 -1.06
C PRO A 118 -19.00 -1.37 -0.78
N VAL A 119 -18.25 -2.43 -1.04
CA VAL A 119 -16.81 -2.48 -0.81
C VAL A 119 -16.05 -2.40 -2.15
N LEU A 120 -15.06 -1.54 -2.21
CA LEU A 120 -14.10 -1.47 -3.31
C LEU A 120 -12.71 -1.88 -2.81
N MET A 121 -12.30 -3.11 -3.13
CA MET A 121 -10.93 -3.56 -2.90
C MET A 121 -10.01 -2.90 -3.92
N LYS A 122 -8.90 -2.32 -3.45
CA LYS A 122 -7.97 -1.56 -4.29
C LYS A 122 -6.50 -1.95 -4.04
N PRO A 123 -6.15 -3.24 -4.13
CA PRO A 123 -4.80 -3.70 -3.87
C PRO A 123 -3.88 -3.49 -5.09
N TYR A 124 -2.59 -3.32 -4.83
CA TYR A 124 -1.56 -3.73 -5.76
C TYR A 124 -1.30 -5.23 -5.61
N GLY A 125 -1.04 -5.68 -4.37
CA GLY A 125 -0.95 -7.08 -3.96
C GLY A 125 0.25 -7.86 -4.51
N GLY A 126 1.08 -7.24 -5.33
CA GLY A 126 2.22 -7.87 -5.99
C GLY A 126 3.54 -7.73 -5.25
N PRO A 127 4.55 -8.54 -5.64
CA PRO A 127 5.84 -8.53 -4.99
C PRO A 127 6.64 -7.25 -5.23
N GLY A 128 7.49 -6.93 -4.25
CA GLY A 128 8.41 -5.80 -4.33
C GLY A 128 7.78 -4.43 -4.11
N PHE A 129 6.51 -4.37 -3.73
CA PHE A 129 5.78 -3.13 -3.48
C PHE A 129 4.86 -3.26 -2.26
N GLN A 130 4.65 -2.15 -1.56
CA GLN A 130 3.77 -2.02 -0.41
C GLN A 130 2.88 -0.78 -0.61
N GLN A 131 1.57 -0.92 -0.41
CA GLN A 131 0.61 0.19 -0.52
C GLN A 131 0.15 0.71 0.83
N VAL A 132 0.11 -0.13 1.85
CA VAL A 132 -0.35 0.25 3.19
C VAL A 132 0.81 0.90 3.92
N ILE A 133 1.00 2.19 3.67
CA ILE A 133 2.09 3.01 4.18
C ILE A 133 1.57 4.31 4.78
N GLU A 134 2.32 4.88 5.72
CA GLU A 134 2.02 6.17 6.33
C GLU A 134 2.45 7.33 5.41
N SER A 135 1.64 7.55 4.35
CA SER A 135 1.80 8.68 3.44
C SER A 135 0.45 9.09 2.89
N GLN A 136 -0.01 10.28 3.25
CA GLN A 136 -1.34 10.80 2.90
C GLN A 136 -1.65 10.69 1.39
N SER A 137 -0.66 10.96 0.53
CA SER A 137 -0.87 10.98 -0.92
C SER A 137 -1.24 9.64 -1.53
N PHE A 138 -0.95 8.53 -0.86
CA PHE A 138 -1.32 7.19 -1.34
C PHE A 138 -2.83 6.94 -1.29
N TYR A 139 -3.57 7.77 -0.55
CA TYR A 139 -5.01 7.59 -0.32
C TYR A 139 -5.88 8.67 -0.95
N TRP A 140 -5.33 9.61 -1.72
CA TRP A 140 -6.12 10.68 -2.34
C TRP A 140 -7.15 10.16 -3.33
N ASP A 141 -6.77 9.24 -4.19
CA ASP A 141 -7.70 8.62 -5.14
C ASP A 141 -8.66 7.63 -4.45
N ALA A 142 -8.22 6.95 -3.39
CA ALA A 142 -9.08 6.11 -2.57
C ALA A 142 -10.17 6.96 -1.86
N GLN A 143 -9.83 8.18 -1.41
CA GLN A 143 -10.81 9.10 -0.86
C GLN A 143 -11.84 9.53 -1.89
N TRP A 144 -11.41 9.80 -3.12
CA TRP A 144 -12.35 10.12 -4.20
C TRP A 144 -13.37 8.98 -4.41
N TRP A 145 -12.92 7.73 -4.41
CA TRP A 145 -13.80 6.57 -4.49
C TRP A 145 -14.71 6.42 -3.27
N ALA A 146 -14.20 6.66 -2.08
CA ALA A 146 -14.98 6.60 -0.86
C ALA A 146 -16.12 7.64 -0.89
N ASP A 147 -15.84 8.85 -1.38
CA ASP A 147 -16.83 9.89 -1.52
C ASP A 147 -17.86 9.64 -2.63
N GLN A 148 -17.67 8.60 -3.46
CA GLN A 148 -18.69 8.05 -4.38
C GLN A 148 -19.55 6.94 -3.73
N GLY A 149 -19.43 6.72 -2.42
CA GLY A 149 -20.26 5.79 -1.68
C GLY A 149 -19.69 4.37 -1.55
N TYR A 150 -18.37 4.25 -1.42
CA TYR A 150 -17.71 2.96 -1.19
C TYR A 150 -16.96 2.95 0.14
N ILE A 151 -16.88 1.78 0.77
CA ILE A 151 -15.79 1.47 1.70
C ILE A 151 -14.60 1.04 0.83
N VAL A 152 -13.53 1.84 0.78
CA VAL A 152 -12.35 1.51 -0.04
C VAL A 152 -11.30 0.82 0.82
N VAL A 153 -10.86 -0.35 0.39
CA VAL A 153 -9.96 -1.20 1.16
C VAL A 153 -8.72 -1.53 0.35
N THR A 154 -7.57 -1.17 0.90
CA THR A 154 -6.26 -1.56 0.37
C THR A 154 -5.60 -2.51 1.36
N THR A 155 -5.25 -3.72 0.92
CA THR A 155 -4.64 -4.74 1.78
C THR A 155 -3.35 -5.25 1.16
N ASP A 156 -2.26 -5.23 1.94
CA ASP A 156 -0.98 -5.82 1.59
C ASP A 156 -0.92 -7.27 2.06
N GLY A 157 -1.02 -8.18 1.10
CA GLY A 157 -0.93 -9.63 1.31
C GLY A 157 0.51 -10.15 1.26
N ARG A 158 0.66 -11.47 1.32
CA ARG A 158 1.93 -12.16 1.17
C ARG A 158 2.58 -11.82 -0.18
N GLY A 159 3.89 -11.65 -0.18
CA GLY A 159 4.68 -11.20 -1.32
C GLY A 159 4.97 -9.69 -1.34
N THR A 160 4.16 -8.87 -0.68
CA THR A 160 4.44 -7.44 -0.52
C THR A 160 5.63 -7.21 0.43
N THR A 161 6.30 -6.07 0.30
CA THR A 161 7.47 -5.73 1.12
C THR A 161 7.10 -5.26 2.53
N GLY A 162 8.09 -5.15 3.42
CA GLY A 162 7.96 -4.54 4.74
C GLY A 162 7.78 -5.54 5.89
N ARG A 163 7.46 -6.81 5.63
CA ARG A 163 7.24 -7.85 6.66
C ARG A 163 8.32 -8.94 6.71
N GLY A 164 9.43 -8.69 6.02
CA GLY A 164 10.61 -9.54 6.02
C GLY A 164 10.62 -10.66 4.99
N PRO A 165 11.79 -11.32 4.82
CA PRO A 165 12.04 -12.20 3.67
C PRO A 165 11.16 -13.44 3.59
N GLN A 166 10.62 -13.93 4.70
CA GLN A 166 9.71 -15.07 4.69
C GLN A 166 8.35 -14.68 4.09
N TRP A 167 7.87 -13.48 4.41
CA TRP A 167 6.64 -12.93 3.85
C TRP A 167 6.77 -12.65 2.36
N ASP A 168 7.88 -12.03 1.95
CA ASP A 168 8.17 -11.71 0.54
C ASP A 168 8.23 -12.98 -0.32
N ARG A 169 8.80 -14.06 0.20
CA ARG A 169 8.98 -15.34 -0.52
C ARG A 169 7.77 -16.27 -0.47
N ALA A 170 6.74 -15.93 0.29
CA ALA A 170 5.56 -16.80 0.41
C ALA A 170 4.81 -17.02 -0.91
N ILE A 171 5.02 -16.14 -1.89
CA ILE A 171 4.43 -16.24 -3.24
C ILE A 171 5.29 -16.99 -4.25
N TYR A 172 6.48 -17.46 -3.87
CA TYR A 172 7.37 -18.17 -4.81
C TYR A 172 6.65 -19.35 -5.44
N GLU A 173 6.61 -19.39 -6.78
CA GLU A 173 5.88 -20.35 -7.62
C GLU A 173 4.35 -20.38 -7.44
N THR A 174 3.77 -19.49 -6.62
CA THR A 174 2.35 -19.48 -6.24
C THR A 174 1.72 -18.06 -6.25
N MET A 175 2.20 -17.19 -7.14
CA MET A 175 1.76 -15.79 -7.23
C MET A 175 0.23 -15.66 -7.36
N LYS A 176 -0.42 -16.54 -8.10
CA LYS A 176 -1.85 -16.52 -8.39
C LYS A 176 -2.69 -16.82 -7.15
N SER A 177 -2.50 -17.99 -6.54
CA SER A 177 -3.38 -18.49 -5.48
C SER A 177 -3.19 -17.75 -4.16
N VAL A 178 -1.94 -17.52 -3.76
CA VAL A 178 -1.61 -16.92 -2.46
C VAL A 178 -2.09 -15.48 -2.36
N THR A 179 -1.93 -14.69 -3.42
CA THR A 179 -2.34 -13.29 -3.40
C THR A 179 -3.86 -13.10 -3.43
N LEU A 180 -4.58 -13.96 -4.15
CA LEU A 180 -6.05 -13.94 -4.14
C LEU A 180 -6.60 -14.40 -2.77
N GLU A 181 -6.03 -15.46 -2.19
CA GLU A 181 -6.43 -15.96 -0.87
C GLU A 181 -6.38 -14.85 0.19
N ASP A 182 -5.30 -14.04 0.20
CA ASP A 182 -5.16 -12.95 1.16
C ASP A 182 -6.22 -11.85 0.95
N GLN A 183 -6.62 -11.55 -0.29
CA GLN A 183 -7.69 -10.59 -0.55
C GLN A 183 -9.08 -11.13 -0.12
N ILE A 184 -9.34 -12.40 -0.33
CA ILE A 184 -10.56 -13.06 0.14
C ILE A 184 -10.63 -13.04 1.67
N ASP A 185 -9.52 -13.35 2.34
CA ASP A 185 -9.46 -13.33 3.80
C ASP A 185 -9.65 -11.91 4.35
N ALA A 186 -9.12 -10.90 3.68
CA ALA A 186 -9.35 -9.49 4.03
C ALA A 186 -10.84 -9.11 3.93
N VAL A 187 -11.53 -9.51 2.85
CA VAL A 187 -12.96 -9.26 2.69
C VAL A 187 -13.77 -9.94 3.81
N ARG A 188 -13.43 -11.17 4.16
CA ARG A 188 -14.12 -11.93 5.22
C ARG A 188 -13.94 -11.32 6.61
N ALA A 189 -12.78 -10.76 6.89
CA ALA A 189 -12.46 -10.14 8.19
C ALA A 189 -12.93 -8.68 8.31
N LEU A 190 -13.33 -8.04 7.20
CA LEU A 190 -13.70 -6.62 7.16
C LEU A 190 -14.87 -6.24 8.09
N PRO A 191 -15.97 -7.03 8.23
CA PRO A 191 -17.08 -6.66 9.11
C PRO A 191 -16.65 -6.49 10.57
N GLU A 192 -15.86 -7.41 11.09
CA GLU A 192 -15.35 -7.37 12.48
C GLU A 192 -14.43 -6.14 12.69
N ALA A 193 -13.58 -5.83 11.72
CA ALA A 193 -12.70 -4.68 11.80
C ALA A 193 -13.46 -3.34 11.80
N LEU A 194 -14.51 -3.21 10.99
CA LEU A 194 -15.35 -2.01 10.98
C LEU A 194 -16.20 -1.89 12.27
N GLU A 195 -16.66 -3.00 12.82
CA GLU A 195 -17.34 -3.00 14.12
C GLU A 195 -16.39 -2.55 15.25
N ALA A 196 -15.15 -3.03 15.25
CA ALA A 196 -14.12 -2.58 16.19
C ALA A 196 -13.84 -1.08 16.05
N LEU A 197 -13.67 -0.60 14.82
CA LEU A 197 -13.46 0.82 14.51
C LEU A 197 -14.63 1.69 15.01
N ALA A 198 -15.87 1.25 14.83
CA ALA A 198 -17.06 1.94 15.33
C ALA A 198 -17.06 1.98 16.87
N GLY A 199 -16.59 0.93 17.53
CA GLY A 199 -16.46 0.86 18.99
C GLY A 199 -15.41 1.81 19.55
N GLU A 200 -14.29 2.00 18.84
CA GLU A 200 -13.21 2.91 19.23
C GLU A 200 -13.56 4.39 19.03
N ASN A 201 -14.39 4.69 18.05
CA ASN A 201 -14.76 6.05 17.68
C ASN A 201 -16.29 6.23 17.62
N ALA A 202 -16.93 6.25 18.79
CA ALA A 202 -18.39 6.38 18.90
C ALA A 202 -18.99 7.64 18.27
N ALA A 203 -18.18 8.63 17.90
CA ALA A 203 -18.62 9.85 17.21
C ALA A 203 -18.54 9.73 15.70
N ALA A 204 -17.82 8.74 15.16
CA ALA A 204 -17.70 8.50 13.73
C ALA A 204 -18.84 7.60 13.23
N ASN A 205 -19.44 7.94 12.11
CA ASN A 205 -20.35 7.04 11.42
C ASN A 205 -19.49 6.03 10.63
N VAL A 206 -19.38 4.80 11.12
CA VAL A 206 -18.68 3.72 10.44
C VAL A 206 -19.73 2.81 9.79
N PRO A 207 -19.81 2.79 8.44
CA PRO A 207 -20.78 1.97 7.73
C PRO A 207 -20.46 0.48 7.83
N GLN A 208 -21.46 -0.36 7.78
CA GLN A 208 -21.29 -1.81 7.62
C GLN A 208 -21.00 -2.14 6.14
N PRO A 209 -20.14 -3.13 5.87
CA PRO A 209 -19.83 -3.52 4.50
C PRO A 209 -20.95 -4.39 3.92
N ASP A 210 -21.40 -4.07 2.72
CA ASP A 210 -22.26 -4.95 1.94
C ASP A 210 -21.41 -5.97 1.18
N LEU A 211 -21.24 -7.14 1.77
CA LEU A 211 -20.42 -8.21 1.18
C LEU A 211 -21.07 -8.86 -0.07
N SER A 212 -22.31 -8.52 -0.41
CA SER A 212 -22.92 -8.93 -1.69
C SER A 212 -22.49 -8.01 -2.85
N ARG A 213 -21.88 -6.85 -2.54
CA ARG A 213 -21.41 -5.84 -3.50
C ARG A 213 -19.96 -5.50 -3.26
N VAL A 214 -19.08 -6.49 -3.42
CA VAL A 214 -17.63 -6.31 -3.37
C VAL A 214 -17.09 -6.26 -4.79
N ALA A 215 -16.38 -5.18 -5.14
CA ALA A 215 -15.67 -5.05 -6.40
C ALA A 215 -14.17 -4.93 -6.15
N MET A 216 -13.36 -5.24 -7.18
CA MET A 216 -11.91 -5.03 -7.12
C MET A 216 -11.44 -4.19 -8.29
N ILE A 217 -10.58 -3.20 -8.02
CA ILE A 217 -9.93 -2.37 -9.03
C ILE A 217 -8.42 -2.33 -8.77
N GLY A 218 -7.63 -2.48 -9.82
CA GLY A 218 -6.18 -2.39 -9.70
C GLY A 218 -5.48 -2.21 -11.04
N TRP A 219 -4.20 -1.85 -10.98
CA TRP A 219 -3.35 -1.64 -12.14
C TRP A 219 -2.15 -2.59 -12.11
N SER A 220 -1.65 -3.05 -13.29
CA SER A 220 -0.53 -3.96 -13.41
C SER A 220 -0.80 -5.27 -12.62
N TYR A 221 0.00 -5.61 -11.61
CA TYR A 221 -0.29 -6.77 -10.76
C TYR A 221 -1.65 -6.66 -10.07
N GLY A 222 -2.05 -5.46 -9.61
CA GLY A 222 -3.40 -5.21 -9.10
C GLY A 222 -4.48 -5.43 -10.17
N GLY A 223 -4.17 -5.17 -11.43
CA GLY A 223 -5.03 -5.52 -12.57
C GLY A 223 -5.15 -7.03 -12.78
N PHE A 224 -4.03 -7.76 -12.71
CA PHE A 224 -4.01 -9.23 -12.69
C PHE A 224 -4.89 -9.77 -11.57
N LEU A 225 -4.71 -9.25 -10.35
CA LEU A 225 -5.46 -9.68 -9.18
C LEU A 225 -6.95 -9.35 -9.29
N SER A 226 -7.30 -8.20 -9.89
CA SER A 226 -8.68 -7.80 -10.14
C SER A 226 -9.38 -8.73 -11.15
N ALA A 227 -8.71 -9.08 -12.25
CA ALA A 227 -9.24 -10.04 -13.20
C ALA A 227 -9.38 -11.44 -12.58
N LEU A 228 -8.35 -11.88 -11.86
CA LEU A 228 -8.33 -13.16 -11.15
C LEU A 228 -9.49 -13.27 -10.14
N ALA A 229 -9.80 -12.19 -9.42
CA ALA A 229 -10.86 -12.15 -8.42
C ALA A 229 -12.23 -12.57 -8.98
N VAL A 230 -12.60 -12.10 -10.17
CA VAL A 230 -13.87 -12.46 -10.80
C VAL A 230 -13.81 -13.76 -11.60
N LEU A 231 -12.61 -14.28 -11.89
CA LEU A 231 -12.44 -15.59 -12.53
C LEU A 231 -12.49 -16.75 -11.54
N GLU A 232 -11.82 -16.62 -10.37
CA GLU A 232 -11.68 -17.72 -9.42
C GLU A 232 -12.48 -17.58 -8.12
N ALA A 233 -12.97 -16.34 -7.81
CA ALA A 233 -13.77 -16.09 -6.60
C ALA A 233 -15.03 -15.27 -6.88
N PRO A 234 -15.88 -15.68 -7.86
CA PRO A 234 -17.09 -14.93 -8.24
C PRO A 234 -18.14 -14.88 -7.13
N GLU A 235 -18.06 -15.74 -6.14
CA GLU A 235 -18.92 -15.73 -4.94
C GLU A 235 -18.54 -14.60 -3.98
N THR A 236 -17.28 -14.14 -4.02
CA THR A 236 -16.77 -13.05 -3.17
C THR A 236 -16.81 -11.71 -3.92
N PHE A 237 -16.43 -11.72 -5.20
CA PHE A 237 -16.29 -10.50 -6.00
C PHE A 237 -17.36 -10.41 -7.07
N ALA A 238 -18.20 -9.39 -6.96
CA ALA A 238 -19.35 -9.17 -7.85
C ALA A 238 -18.95 -8.49 -9.17
N ALA A 239 -17.85 -7.76 -9.21
CA ALA A 239 -17.34 -7.07 -10.40
C ALA A 239 -15.85 -6.74 -10.26
N ALA A 240 -15.16 -6.49 -11.37
CA ALA A 240 -13.78 -6.01 -11.35
C ALA A 240 -13.46 -5.01 -12.47
N CYS A 241 -12.44 -4.18 -12.22
CA CYS A 241 -11.81 -3.34 -13.22
C CYS A 241 -10.30 -3.61 -13.21
N ALA A 242 -9.80 -4.20 -14.28
CA ALA A 242 -8.41 -4.61 -14.43
C ALA A 242 -7.67 -3.69 -15.41
N GLY A 243 -6.77 -2.87 -14.87
CA GLY A 243 -5.90 -2.00 -15.64
C GLY A 243 -4.58 -2.67 -15.98
N ALA A 244 -4.22 -2.73 -17.26
CA ALA A 244 -2.98 -3.31 -17.79
C ALA A 244 -2.59 -4.66 -17.13
N PRO A 245 -3.50 -5.65 -17.03
CA PRO A 245 -3.22 -6.91 -16.34
C PRO A 245 -2.22 -7.77 -17.12
N PRO A 246 -1.14 -8.26 -16.51
CA PRO A 246 -0.37 -9.35 -17.08
C PRO A 246 -1.17 -10.66 -16.99
N THR A 247 -1.68 -11.16 -18.13
CA THR A 247 -2.58 -12.33 -18.17
C THR A 247 -1.84 -13.64 -18.44
N ASP A 248 -0.64 -13.55 -19.03
CA ASP A 248 0.25 -14.65 -19.30
C ASP A 248 1.69 -14.25 -18.93
N TRP A 249 2.23 -14.89 -17.91
CA TRP A 249 3.56 -14.56 -17.37
C TRP A 249 4.71 -14.93 -18.33
N THR A 250 4.48 -15.76 -19.34
CA THR A 250 5.48 -16.06 -20.37
C THR A 250 5.76 -14.86 -21.28
N LEU A 251 4.83 -13.88 -21.32
CA LEU A 251 4.93 -12.65 -22.11
C LEU A 251 5.52 -11.47 -21.31
N TYR A 252 5.85 -11.68 -20.03
CA TYR A 252 6.42 -10.66 -19.18
C TYR A 252 7.97 -10.73 -19.17
N ASP A 253 8.64 -9.70 -18.58
CA ASP A 253 10.10 -9.70 -18.55
C ASP A 253 10.67 -10.82 -17.66
N THR A 254 11.75 -11.45 -18.14
CA THR A 254 12.34 -12.63 -17.51
C THR A 254 13.03 -12.30 -16.18
N HIS A 255 13.56 -11.09 -16.01
CA HIS A 255 14.18 -10.67 -14.77
C HIS A 255 13.19 -10.70 -13.59
N TYR A 256 11.93 -10.29 -13.86
CA TYR A 256 10.86 -10.35 -12.87
C TYR A 256 10.33 -11.78 -12.71
N THR A 257 9.95 -12.43 -13.81
CA THR A 257 9.24 -13.72 -13.75
C THR A 257 10.13 -14.86 -13.24
N GLU A 258 11.37 -14.96 -13.68
CA GLU A 258 12.29 -16.00 -13.19
C GLU A 258 12.56 -15.89 -11.69
N ARG A 259 12.57 -14.66 -11.15
CA ARG A 259 12.74 -14.41 -9.73
C ARG A 259 11.61 -15.00 -8.88
N TYR A 260 10.37 -14.95 -9.38
CA TYR A 260 9.18 -15.32 -8.61
C TYR A 260 8.59 -16.67 -9.03
N LEU A 261 8.78 -17.08 -10.28
CA LEU A 261 8.22 -18.31 -10.85
C LEU A 261 9.28 -19.37 -11.20
N GLY A 262 10.58 -19.03 -11.14
CA GLY A 262 11.65 -19.94 -11.52
C GLY A 262 11.71 -20.17 -13.03
N LEU A 263 12.15 -21.39 -13.44
CA LEU A 263 12.40 -21.73 -14.85
C LEU A 263 11.47 -22.82 -15.41
N ASP A 264 10.59 -23.38 -14.58
CA ASP A 264 9.67 -24.44 -15.01
C ASP A 264 8.44 -23.83 -15.69
N SER A 265 8.23 -24.16 -16.96
CA SER A 265 7.09 -23.67 -17.76
C SER A 265 5.73 -24.03 -17.17
N ALA A 266 5.61 -25.16 -16.47
CA ALA A 266 4.38 -25.55 -15.80
C ALA A 266 4.01 -24.59 -14.64
N VAL A 267 5.02 -23.95 -14.01
CA VAL A 267 4.79 -22.92 -13.00
C VAL A 267 4.18 -21.67 -13.64
N TYR A 268 4.68 -21.25 -14.79
CA TYR A 268 4.14 -20.11 -15.54
C TYR A 268 2.68 -20.35 -15.95
N GLU A 269 2.40 -21.53 -16.50
CA GLU A 269 1.05 -21.90 -16.94
C GLU A 269 0.04 -21.84 -15.79
N ARG A 270 0.34 -22.45 -14.63
CA ARG A 270 -0.58 -22.47 -13.49
C ARG A 270 -0.74 -21.10 -12.79
N ASN A 271 0.19 -20.17 -12.99
CA ASN A 271 0.09 -18.81 -12.44
C ASN A 271 -0.47 -17.79 -13.44
N SER A 272 -0.60 -18.13 -14.72
CA SER A 272 -1.25 -17.31 -15.73
C SER A 272 -2.78 -17.45 -15.65
N ILE A 273 -3.53 -16.42 -16.08
CA ILE A 273 -4.99 -16.38 -15.99
C ILE A 273 -5.70 -16.42 -17.33
N ILE A 274 -4.97 -16.37 -18.44
CA ILE A 274 -5.57 -16.34 -19.77
C ILE A 274 -6.39 -17.61 -20.07
N ALA A 275 -5.96 -18.76 -19.54
CA ALA A 275 -6.67 -20.02 -19.69
C ALA A 275 -8.00 -20.07 -18.90
N ASP A 276 -8.14 -19.23 -17.88
CA ASP A 276 -9.35 -19.17 -17.04
C ASP A 276 -10.44 -18.26 -17.64
N ALA A 277 -10.13 -17.49 -18.69
CA ALA A 277 -11.05 -16.55 -19.30
C ALA A 277 -12.43 -17.15 -19.67
N PRO A 278 -12.58 -18.43 -20.12
CA PRO A 278 -13.87 -19.04 -20.36
C PRO A 278 -14.78 -19.19 -19.11
N GLN A 279 -14.22 -19.05 -17.90
CA GLN A 279 -14.97 -19.16 -16.62
C GLN A 279 -15.58 -17.83 -16.20
N LEU A 280 -15.32 -16.73 -16.94
CA LEU A 280 -15.82 -15.40 -16.58
C LEU A 280 -17.34 -15.33 -16.66
N ASP A 281 -17.99 -15.14 -15.52
CA ASP A 281 -19.44 -14.95 -15.38
C ASP A 281 -19.82 -13.64 -14.67
N ARG A 282 -18.82 -12.86 -14.22
CA ARG A 282 -18.99 -11.56 -13.55
C ARG A 282 -18.55 -10.40 -14.47
N PRO A 283 -19.11 -9.20 -14.29
CA PRO A 283 -18.67 -8.02 -15.00
C PRO A 283 -17.18 -7.77 -14.82
N LEU A 284 -16.46 -7.65 -15.91
CA LEU A 284 -15.02 -7.31 -15.95
C LEU A 284 -14.79 -6.17 -16.95
N MET A 285 -14.30 -5.05 -16.46
CA MET A 285 -13.79 -3.95 -17.28
C MET A 285 -12.29 -4.11 -17.46
N LEU A 286 -11.83 -4.01 -18.70
CA LEU A 286 -10.40 -4.01 -19.04
C LEU A 286 -9.99 -2.61 -19.51
N ILE A 287 -8.86 -2.14 -19.00
CA ILE A 287 -8.22 -0.87 -19.40
C ILE A 287 -6.79 -1.20 -19.80
N HIS A 288 -6.38 -0.76 -21.01
CA HIS A 288 -5.02 -1.02 -21.51
C HIS A 288 -4.52 0.15 -22.37
#